data_ad9dc2bd0c29d299acd845eb5c83d6bf
#
_entry.id   ad9dc2bd0c29d299acd845eb5c83d6bf
#
_cell.length_a   1.000
_cell.length_b   1.000
_cell.length_c   1.000
_cell.angle_alpha   90.00
_cell.angle_beta   90.00
_cell.angle_gamma   90.00
#
_symmetry.space_group_name_H-M   'P 1'
#
loop_
_entity.id
_entity.type
_entity.pdbx_description
1 polymer ?
#
loop_
_entity_poly.entity_id
_entity_poly.type
_entity_poly.pdbx_seq_one_letter_code
_entity_poly.pdbx_strand_id
1 'polypeptide(L)'
;DMLANDCNNCHADLKSEVAATQAKEEQRVTSISEKIEDMTNKIANKYADEIAAIKAAKDAGNKQAPSDELAALWKLQRNAQFYWDFVMVENSEGAHNPDLAFETLDKAEAAADQALSMLG
;
A
#
# COMPACT_ATOMS: atom_id res chain seq x y z
N ASP A 1 -37.43 29.46 4.81
CA ASP A 1 -36.53 30.08 3.88
C ASP A 1 -35.94 29.06 2.91
N MET A 2 -36.30 29.17 1.66
CA MET A 2 -35.88 28.22 0.62
C MET A 2 -34.37 28.21 0.41
N LEU A 3 -33.71 29.33 0.54
CA LEU A 3 -32.28 29.45 0.34
C LEU A 3 -31.50 28.72 1.43
N ALA A 4 -31.91 28.82 2.67
CA ALA A 4 -31.29 28.11 3.78
C ALA A 4 -31.51 26.61 3.68
N ASN A 5 -32.67 26.16 3.22
CA ASN A 5 -32.93 24.72 3.01
C ASN A 5 -32.09 24.14 1.89
N ASP A 6 -31.92 24.86 0.79
CA ASP A 6 -31.10 24.46 -0.34
C ASP A 6 -29.64 24.35 0.08
N CYS A 7 -29.12 25.30 0.85
CA CYS A 7 -27.74 25.24 1.39
C CYS A 7 -27.53 24.08 2.32
N ASN A 8 -28.50 23.80 3.18
CA ASN A 8 -28.42 22.64 4.09
C ASN A 8 -28.45 21.31 3.36
N ASN A 9 -29.25 21.19 2.31
CA ASN A 9 -29.30 19.98 1.49
C ASN A 9 -27.99 19.75 0.74
N CYS A 10 -27.41 20.80 0.17
CA CYS A 10 -26.10 20.71 -0.49
C CYS A 10 -25.01 20.28 0.50
N HIS A 11 -24.99 20.82 1.71
CA HIS A 11 -24.04 20.44 2.74
C HIS A 11 -24.21 18.98 3.18
N ALA A 12 -25.42 18.51 3.32
CA ALA A 12 -25.70 17.14 3.70
C ALA A 12 -25.20 16.17 2.61
N ASP A 13 -25.45 16.49 1.33
CA ASP A 13 -25.01 15.67 0.21
C ASP A 13 -23.47 15.63 0.12
N LEU A 14 -22.80 16.77 0.27
CA LEU A 14 -21.35 16.85 0.26
C LEU A 14 -20.72 16.02 1.40
N LYS A 15 -21.25 16.11 2.61
CA LYS A 15 -20.79 15.31 3.74
C LYS A 15 -20.97 13.81 3.48
N SER A 16 -22.10 13.43 2.89
CA SER A 16 -22.39 12.04 2.56
C SER A 16 -21.43 11.53 1.51
N GLU A 17 -21.13 12.30 0.47
CA GLU A 17 -20.18 11.92 -0.58
C GLU A 17 -18.75 11.80 -0.04
N VAL A 18 -18.30 12.73 0.78
CA VAL A 18 -16.99 12.69 1.40
C VAL A 18 -16.86 11.48 2.31
N ALA A 19 -17.86 11.21 3.14
CA ALA A 19 -17.85 10.04 4.02
C ALA A 19 -17.83 8.75 3.23
N ALA A 20 -18.59 8.63 2.14
CA ALA A 20 -18.60 7.45 1.28
C ALA A 20 -17.24 7.25 0.60
N THR A 21 -16.61 8.33 0.12
CA THR A 21 -15.28 8.27 -0.49
C THR A 21 -14.22 7.86 0.52
N GLN A 22 -14.25 8.42 1.72
CA GLN A 22 -13.34 8.03 2.80
C GLN A 22 -13.49 6.58 3.20
N ALA A 23 -14.72 6.08 3.27
CA ALA A 23 -14.98 4.68 3.60
C ALA A 23 -14.39 3.74 2.54
N LYS A 24 -14.54 4.08 1.26
CA LYS A 24 -13.95 3.30 0.17
C LYS A 24 -12.43 3.32 0.21
N GLU A 25 -11.85 4.48 0.48
CA GLU A 25 -10.40 4.63 0.61
C GLU A 25 -9.87 3.80 1.77
N GLU A 26 -10.52 3.86 2.93
CA GLU A 26 -10.15 3.07 4.10
C GLU A 26 -10.24 1.57 3.83
N GLN A 27 -11.28 1.11 3.14
CA GLN A 27 -11.42 -0.28 2.75
C GLN A 27 -10.28 -0.73 1.85
N ARG A 28 -9.89 0.09 0.88
CA ARG A 28 -8.78 -0.22 -0.01
C ARG A 28 -7.44 -0.19 0.71
N VAL A 29 -7.23 0.80 1.58
CA VAL A 29 -6.03 0.87 2.42
C VAL A 29 -5.87 -0.40 3.23
N THR A 30 -6.93 -0.85 3.89
CA THR A 30 -6.92 -2.07 4.70
C THR A 30 -6.67 -3.31 3.84
N SER A 31 -7.37 -3.44 2.72
CA SER A 31 -7.23 -4.58 1.81
C SER A 31 -5.81 -4.68 1.24
N ILE A 32 -5.23 -3.56 0.84
CA ILE A 32 -3.87 -3.52 0.30
C ILE A 32 -2.84 -3.78 1.40
N SER A 33 -3.06 -3.27 2.61
CA SER A 33 -2.21 -3.57 3.77
C SER A 33 -2.15 -5.08 4.02
N GLU A 34 -3.27 -5.77 3.95
CA GLU A 34 -3.33 -7.22 4.10
C GLU A 34 -2.56 -7.95 3.00
N LYS A 35 -2.65 -7.46 1.75
CA LYS A 35 -1.88 -8.01 0.63
C LYS A 35 -0.38 -7.80 0.81
N ILE A 36 0.03 -6.62 1.28
CA ILE A 36 1.44 -6.32 1.55
C ILE A 36 1.96 -7.24 2.65
N GLU A 37 1.19 -7.43 3.71
CA GLU A 37 1.55 -8.34 4.81
C GLU A 37 1.67 -9.78 4.31
N ASP A 38 0.71 -10.26 3.53
CA ASP A 38 0.73 -11.60 2.95
C ASP A 38 1.95 -11.79 2.04
N MET A 39 2.22 -10.83 1.16
CA MET A 39 3.39 -10.81 0.31
C MET A 39 4.68 -10.86 1.13
N THR A 40 4.80 -10.02 2.14
CA THR A 40 5.97 -9.94 3.01
C THR A 40 6.23 -11.27 3.71
N ASN A 41 5.19 -11.89 4.25
CA ASN A 41 5.28 -13.18 4.94
C ASN A 41 5.66 -14.30 3.97
N LYS A 42 5.10 -14.32 2.77
CA LYS A 42 5.42 -15.33 1.75
C LYS A 42 6.85 -15.21 1.26
N ILE A 43 7.35 -13.98 1.06
CA ILE A 43 8.76 -13.75 0.71
C ILE A 43 9.66 -14.28 1.82
N ALA A 44 9.38 -13.91 3.07
CA ALA A 44 10.16 -14.32 4.22
C ALA A 44 10.19 -15.84 4.38
N ASN A 45 9.08 -16.54 4.12
CA ASN A 45 8.99 -17.98 4.25
C ASN A 45 9.66 -18.71 3.08
N LYS A 46 9.40 -18.26 1.85
CA LYS A 46 9.94 -18.93 0.64
C LYS A 46 11.45 -18.79 0.54
N TYR A 47 11.98 -17.64 0.92
CA TYR A 47 13.41 -17.31 0.81
C TYR A 47 14.09 -17.24 2.17
N ALA A 48 13.55 -17.93 3.18
CA ALA A 48 14.07 -17.87 4.56
C ALA A 48 15.56 -18.22 4.63
N ASP A 49 15.99 -19.26 3.94
CA ASP A 49 17.40 -19.70 3.96
C ASP A 49 18.32 -18.69 3.28
N GLU A 50 17.88 -18.16 2.14
CA GLU A 50 18.65 -17.15 1.40
C GLU A 50 18.77 -15.84 2.21
N ILE A 51 17.67 -15.38 2.82
CA ILE A 51 17.65 -14.18 3.64
C ILE A 51 18.56 -14.37 4.86
N ALA A 52 18.51 -15.53 5.49
CA ALA A 52 19.39 -15.85 6.62
C ALA A 52 20.87 -15.83 6.21
N ALA A 53 21.19 -16.36 5.02
CA ALA A 53 22.56 -16.34 4.50
C ALA A 53 23.05 -14.92 4.21
N ILE A 54 22.19 -14.06 3.64
CA ILE A 54 22.51 -12.66 3.38
C ILE A 54 22.78 -11.92 4.69
N LYS A 55 21.94 -12.14 5.69
CA LYS A 55 22.10 -11.53 7.01
C LYS A 55 23.38 -11.99 7.69
N ALA A 56 23.68 -13.28 7.64
CA ALA A 56 24.91 -13.84 8.22
C ALA A 56 26.15 -13.27 7.54
N ALA A 57 26.13 -13.13 6.22
CA ALA A 57 27.22 -12.50 5.47
C ALA A 57 27.44 -11.05 5.90
N LYS A 58 26.36 -10.29 6.05
CA LYS A 58 26.41 -8.89 6.49
C LYS A 58 27.00 -8.78 7.90
N ASP A 59 26.58 -9.65 8.82
CA ASP A 59 27.08 -9.66 10.20
C ASP A 59 28.58 -9.99 10.26
N ALA A 60 29.06 -10.79 9.29
CA ALA A 60 30.48 -11.13 9.15
C ALA A 60 31.28 -10.07 8.37
N GLY A 61 30.67 -8.96 8.00
CA GLY A 61 31.31 -7.88 7.24
C GLY A 61 31.43 -8.15 5.75
N ASN A 62 30.74 -9.15 5.23
CA ASN A 62 30.73 -9.50 3.81
C ASN A 62 29.44 -9.02 3.17
N LYS A 63 29.45 -8.93 1.84
CA LYS A 63 28.27 -8.61 1.06
C LYS A 63 27.86 -9.83 0.26
N GLN A 64 26.62 -10.27 0.43
CA GLN A 64 26.02 -11.29 -0.42
C GLN A 64 24.82 -10.66 -1.14
N ALA A 65 24.86 -10.67 -2.47
CA ALA A 65 23.75 -10.17 -3.26
C ALA A 65 22.58 -11.18 -3.23
N PRO A 66 21.32 -10.70 -3.19
CA PRO A 66 20.18 -11.59 -3.32
C PRO A 66 20.14 -12.19 -4.74
N SER A 67 19.47 -13.33 -4.90
CA SER A 67 19.15 -13.86 -6.22
C SER A 67 18.31 -12.84 -7.00
N ASP A 68 18.29 -12.95 -8.32
CA ASP A 68 17.52 -12.03 -9.18
C ASP A 68 16.03 -12.05 -8.81
N GLU A 69 15.50 -13.22 -8.50
CA GLU A 69 14.10 -13.38 -8.10
C GLU A 69 13.80 -12.68 -6.77
N LEU A 70 14.65 -12.89 -5.76
CA LEU A 70 14.47 -12.21 -4.47
C LEU A 70 14.65 -10.70 -4.59
N ALA A 71 15.62 -10.25 -5.38
CA ALA A 71 15.82 -8.82 -5.63
C ALA A 71 14.60 -8.19 -6.29
N ALA A 72 13.99 -8.87 -7.25
CA ALA A 72 12.77 -8.40 -7.91
C ALA A 72 11.60 -8.33 -6.92
N LEU A 73 11.45 -9.36 -6.07
CA LEU A 73 10.40 -9.38 -5.04
C LEU A 73 10.59 -8.27 -4.01
N TRP A 74 11.82 -8.04 -3.57
CA TRP A 74 12.09 -6.95 -2.62
C TRP A 74 11.81 -5.58 -3.24
N LYS A 75 12.08 -5.42 -4.53
CA LYS A 75 11.75 -4.17 -5.24
C LYS A 75 10.24 -3.94 -5.27
N LEU A 76 9.47 -4.97 -5.58
CA LEU A 76 8.01 -4.90 -5.59
C LEU A 76 7.46 -4.62 -4.18
N GLN A 77 8.04 -5.24 -3.16
CA GLN A 77 7.68 -5.00 -1.76
C GLN A 77 7.92 -3.54 -1.37
N ARG A 78 9.09 -3.00 -1.70
CA ARG A 78 9.41 -1.59 -1.43
C ARG A 78 8.46 -0.65 -2.17
N ASN A 79 8.15 -0.93 -3.43
CA ASN A 79 7.25 -0.11 -4.21
C ASN A 79 5.83 -0.13 -3.63
N ALA A 80 5.32 -1.30 -3.29
CA ALA A 80 4.00 -1.44 -2.68
C ALA A 80 3.93 -0.66 -1.36
N GLN A 81 4.93 -0.82 -0.51
CA GLN A 81 4.99 -0.15 0.78
C GLN A 81 5.12 1.37 0.61
N PHE A 82 5.95 1.81 -0.33
CA PHE A 82 6.14 3.24 -0.61
C PHE A 82 4.83 3.91 -1.03
N TYR A 83 4.09 3.32 -1.94
CA TYR A 83 2.82 3.90 -2.41
C TYR A 83 1.77 3.89 -1.30
N TRP A 84 1.71 2.83 -0.50
CA TRP A 84 0.78 2.74 0.62
C TRP A 84 1.11 3.80 1.69
N ASP A 85 2.39 3.94 2.05
CA ASP A 85 2.85 4.93 3.02
C ASP A 85 2.56 6.36 2.54
N PHE A 86 2.74 6.61 1.24
CA PHE A 86 2.43 7.91 0.64
C PHE A 86 0.98 8.30 0.88
N VAL A 87 0.05 7.37 0.65
CA VAL A 87 -1.38 7.62 0.89
C VAL A 87 -1.66 7.89 2.37
N MET A 88 -1.04 7.14 3.26
CA MET A 88 -1.23 7.31 4.69
C MET A 88 -0.72 8.66 5.19
N VAL A 89 0.44 9.11 4.70
CA VAL A 89 1.00 10.42 5.04
C VAL A 89 0.10 11.54 4.50
N GLU A 90 -0.35 11.43 3.27
CA GLU A 90 -1.22 12.42 2.66
C GLU A 90 -2.53 12.56 3.43
N ASN A 91 -3.13 11.44 3.84
CA ASN A 91 -4.35 11.44 4.67
C ASN A 91 -4.11 12.10 6.03
N SER A 92 -2.97 11.84 6.67
CA SER A 92 -2.66 12.41 7.98
C SER A 92 -2.41 13.91 7.95
N GLU A 93 -1.97 14.43 6.82
CA GLU A 93 -1.76 15.88 6.63
C GLU A 93 -3.04 16.62 6.25
N GLY A 94 -4.15 15.91 6.06
CA GLY A 94 -5.44 16.50 5.71
C GLY A 94 -5.52 16.96 4.26
N ALA A 95 -4.52 16.64 3.45
CA ALA A 95 -4.55 16.92 2.02
C ALA A 95 -5.42 15.88 1.33
N HIS A 96 -6.59 16.29 0.85
CA HIS A 96 -7.52 15.38 0.21
C HIS A 96 -7.51 15.51 -1.30
N ASN A 97 -6.89 14.55 -1.95
CA ASN A 97 -7.07 14.33 -3.38
C ASN A 97 -7.47 12.86 -3.57
N PRO A 98 -8.79 12.56 -3.56
CA PRO A 98 -9.26 11.17 -3.67
C PRO A 98 -8.79 10.46 -4.94
N ASP A 99 -8.75 11.17 -6.07
CA ASP A 99 -8.31 10.59 -7.34
C ASP A 99 -6.85 10.16 -7.26
N LEU A 100 -5.99 11.01 -6.71
CA LEU A 100 -4.58 10.69 -6.52
C LEU A 100 -4.40 9.54 -5.53
N ALA A 101 -5.17 9.53 -4.44
CA ALA A 101 -5.12 8.46 -3.45
C ALA A 101 -5.49 7.12 -4.08
N PHE A 102 -6.59 7.04 -4.82
CA PHE A 102 -7.00 5.81 -5.48
C PHE A 102 -6.01 5.37 -6.57
N GLU A 103 -5.48 6.30 -7.34
CA GLU A 103 -4.45 5.99 -8.34
C GLU A 103 -3.19 5.42 -7.68
N THR A 104 -2.76 6.01 -6.57
CA THR A 104 -1.59 5.54 -5.83
C THR A 104 -1.84 4.17 -5.20
N LEU A 105 -3.04 3.95 -4.65
CA LEU A 105 -3.43 2.64 -4.13
C LEU A 105 -3.48 1.57 -5.22
N ASP A 106 -3.91 1.92 -6.43
CA ASP A 106 -3.87 1.00 -7.57
C ASP A 106 -2.44 0.57 -7.87
N LYS A 107 -1.47 1.48 -7.80
CA LYS A 107 -0.05 1.15 -8.00
C LYS A 107 0.47 0.24 -6.90
N ALA A 108 0.11 0.49 -5.64
CA ALA A 108 0.49 -0.36 -4.52
C ALA A 108 -0.08 -1.78 -4.70
N GLU A 109 -1.35 -1.87 -5.06
CA GLU A 109 -2.01 -3.16 -5.28
C GLU A 109 -1.39 -3.92 -6.45
N ALA A 110 -1.10 -3.24 -7.55
CA ALA A 110 -0.47 -3.86 -8.72
C ALA A 110 0.91 -4.45 -8.37
N ALA A 111 1.71 -3.72 -7.59
CA ALA A 111 3.01 -4.21 -7.15
C ALA A 111 2.88 -5.44 -6.24
N ALA A 112 1.95 -5.40 -5.29
CA ALA A 112 1.69 -6.53 -4.39
C ALA A 112 1.16 -7.75 -5.17
N ASP A 113 0.23 -7.55 -6.09
CA ASP A 113 -0.33 -8.63 -6.90
C ASP A 113 0.72 -9.27 -7.79
N GLN A 114 1.62 -8.48 -8.38
CA GLN A 114 2.71 -9.00 -9.19
C GLN A 114 3.65 -9.86 -8.34
N ALA A 115 4.01 -9.40 -7.14
CA ALA A 115 4.85 -10.17 -6.22
C ALA A 115 4.17 -11.48 -5.80
N LEU A 116 2.89 -11.43 -5.46
CA LEU A 116 2.12 -12.62 -5.07
C LEU A 116 2.02 -13.62 -6.23
N SER A 117 1.89 -13.14 -7.45
CA SER A 117 1.90 -13.99 -8.66
C SER A 117 3.24 -14.70 -8.84
N MET A 118 4.35 -14.02 -8.58
CA MET A 118 5.70 -14.61 -8.64
C MET A 118 5.92 -15.66 -7.55
N LEU A 119 5.27 -15.50 -6.41
CA LEU A 119 5.41 -16.43 -5.28
C LEU A 119 4.57 -17.70 -5.45
N GLY A 120 3.67 -17.67 -6.39
CA GLY A 120 2.83 -18.80 -6.72
C GLY A 120 1.71 -19.02 -5.78
#